data_2c9f9f687ad21e105afb1bcd4048fcd0
#
_entry.id   2c9f9f687ad21e105afb1bcd4048fcd0
#
_cell.length_a   1.000
_cell.length_b   1.000
_cell.length_c   1.000
_cell.angle_alpha   90.00
_cell.angle_beta   90.00
_cell.angle_gamma   90.00
#
_symmetry.space_group_name_H-M   'P 1'
#
loop_
_entity.id
_entity.type
_entity.pdbx_description
1 polymer ?
#
loop_
_entity_poly.entity_id
_entity_poly.type
_entity_poly.pdbx_seq_one_letter_code
_entity_poly.pdbx_strand_id
1 'polypeptide(L)'
;MAFAMMLGTASAQKLVLEKSLGTSWGNEQVGNDNKANGRIYRLREDVRCKDLPRVPEVENLELIISEPISIGWLALYRLPLSADNYKFVVVLYNHDKQPVTTLDLCRITANHYCEVQDVRWDPDKQSVLFNMACPSYASEINGQGSKLYSISMEGTINWESTWLVSNDIFILDDQFVYCAYGFTSEKDYIYLLDKNTGKIYSKLPTKKKIQYLELQKHGGRQLLYAVDYDDNLFIYRVANDPQSPYDWQIPGGPDCFTLVYATSSDGFLNVRDNNSIKSKIIDRLTEKVNGLGGALLLRKMGDWSRIWINNQVGYVYTKYMGRQTWYTGKGPRVMFANTVSTPIYREDLLDTGKMPVLTYLNIGYLIADQFREEGDYYVLDSEHENLYVKKSDVLIKNR
;
A
#
# COMPACT_ATOMS: atom_id res chain seq x y z
N MET A 1 0.58 -44.85 9.35
CA MET A 1 0.04 -43.55 9.79
C MET A 1 1.09 -42.49 9.57
N ALA A 2 1.01 -41.74 8.48
CA ALA A 2 1.94 -40.64 8.19
C ALA A 2 1.29 -39.34 8.64
N PHE A 3 1.86 -38.73 9.67
CA PHE A 3 1.50 -37.39 10.12
C PHE A 3 2.05 -36.38 9.10
N ALA A 4 1.19 -35.86 8.25
CA ALA A 4 1.50 -34.70 7.43
C ALA A 4 1.49 -33.48 8.34
N MET A 5 2.66 -33.01 8.79
CA MET A 5 2.83 -31.68 9.36
C MET A 5 2.53 -30.68 8.24
N MET A 6 1.37 -30.07 8.30
CA MET A 6 1.12 -28.80 7.59
C MET A 6 2.03 -27.74 8.22
N LEU A 7 3.16 -27.49 7.59
CA LEU A 7 3.94 -26.27 7.80
C LEU A 7 3.09 -25.12 7.25
N GLY A 8 2.32 -24.52 8.14
CA GLY A 8 1.72 -23.21 7.85
C GLY A 8 2.83 -22.24 7.52
N THR A 9 2.92 -21.81 6.27
CA THR A 9 3.72 -20.67 5.88
C THR A 9 3.20 -19.49 6.69
N ALA A 10 3.98 -19.02 7.66
CA ALA A 10 3.71 -17.78 8.35
C ALA A 10 3.69 -16.68 7.28
N SER A 11 2.50 -16.28 6.87
CA SER A 11 2.28 -15.13 6.02
C SER A 11 2.97 -13.96 6.70
N ALA A 12 3.96 -13.37 6.05
CA ALA A 12 4.62 -12.18 6.57
C ALA A 12 3.54 -11.11 6.79
N GLN A 13 3.44 -10.61 8.02
CA GLN A 13 2.46 -9.60 8.39
C GLN A 13 2.72 -8.35 7.55
N LYS A 14 1.82 -8.02 6.64
CA LYS A 14 1.99 -6.93 5.68
C LYS A 14 1.68 -5.55 6.23
N LEU A 15 0.96 -5.45 7.34
CA LEU A 15 0.74 -4.23 8.09
C LEU A 15 1.56 -4.26 9.36
N VAL A 16 2.47 -3.32 9.50
CA VAL A 16 3.33 -3.15 10.67
C VAL A 16 2.93 -1.86 11.38
N LEU A 17 2.46 -1.95 12.61
CA LEU A 17 2.12 -0.77 13.41
C LEU A 17 3.39 0.07 13.63
N GLU A 18 3.37 1.32 13.19
CA GLU A 18 4.44 2.30 13.43
C GLU A 18 4.10 3.26 14.57
N LYS A 19 2.85 3.71 14.64
CA LYS A 19 2.39 4.64 15.68
C LYS A 19 1.00 4.29 16.16
N SER A 20 0.74 4.55 17.44
CA SER A 20 -0.59 4.57 18.05
C SER A 20 -0.72 5.85 18.85
N LEU A 21 -1.56 6.75 18.41
CA LEU A 21 -1.61 8.13 18.89
C LEU A 21 -2.79 8.41 19.83
N GLY A 22 -3.65 7.43 20.06
CA GLY A 22 -4.88 7.64 20.80
C GLY A 22 -5.75 8.70 20.12
N THR A 23 -6.51 9.46 20.91
CA THR A 23 -7.39 10.53 20.44
C THR A 23 -6.70 11.88 20.21
N SER A 24 -5.41 11.98 20.49
CA SER A 24 -4.59 13.18 20.25
C SER A 24 -3.59 12.90 19.15
N TRP A 25 -3.92 13.28 17.92
CA TRP A 25 -3.15 12.91 16.73
C TRP A 25 -1.89 13.75 16.49
N GLY A 26 -1.63 14.75 17.34
CA GLY A 26 -0.45 15.62 17.21
C GLY A 26 -0.51 16.44 15.92
N ASN A 27 0.48 16.25 15.05
CA ASN A 27 0.57 16.89 13.74
C ASN A 27 0.08 16.00 12.60
N GLU A 28 -0.42 14.81 12.90
CA GLU A 28 -0.95 13.92 11.87
C GLU A 28 -2.33 14.41 11.42
N GLN A 29 -2.58 14.27 10.13
CA GLN A 29 -3.84 14.64 9.52
C GLN A 29 -4.42 13.46 8.76
N VAL A 30 -5.72 13.22 8.94
CA VAL A 30 -6.47 12.17 8.24
C VAL A 30 -7.69 12.82 7.61
N GLY A 31 -7.85 12.66 6.31
CA GLY A 31 -8.84 13.39 5.55
C GLY A 31 -8.63 14.91 5.68
N ASN A 32 -9.65 15.62 6.14
CA ASN A 32 -9.61 17.05 6.40
C ASN A 32 -9.40 17.37 7.89
N ASP A 33 -9.15 16.37 8.72
CA ASP A 33 -9.05 16.51 10.17
C ASP A 33 -7.65 16.17 10.67
N ASN A 34 -7.15 16.93 11.63
CA ASN A 34 -5.86 16.67 12.29
C ASN A 34 -6.03 16.30 13.78
N LYS A 35 -7.25 16.06 14.21
CA LYS A 35 -7.61 15.68 15.57
C LYS A 35 -8.76 14.70 15.52
N ALA A 36 -8.82 13.83 16.50
CA ALA A 36 -10.01 13.05 16.79
C ALA A 36 -11.10 13.94 17.42
N ASN A 37 -11.65 14.88 16.69
CA ASN A 37 -12.75 15.72 17.17
C ASN A 37 -14.11 15.22 16.71
N GLY A 38 -14.25 13.95 16.64
CA GLY A 38 -15.49 13.30 16.41
C GLY A 38 -15.88 13.25 14.97
N ARG A 39 -16.06 12.23 14.38
CA ARG A 39 -16.84 11.90 13.20
C ARG A 39 -16.06 11.98 11.90
N ILE A 40 -15.02 11.22 11.85
CA ILE A 40 -14.62 10.62 10.58
C ILE A 40 -15.74 9.63 10.25
N TYR A 41 -16.46 9.93 9.18
CA TYR A 41 -17.76 9.32 8.91
C TYR A 41 -17.65 7.83 8.57
N ARG A 42 -18.58 7.05 9.08
CA ARG A 42 -18.70 5.61 8.80
C ARG A 42 -19.05 5.32 7.36
N LEU A 43 -19.80 6.20 6.73
CA LEU A 43 -20.23 6.10 5.35
C LEU A 43 -19.59 7.23 4.58
N ARG A 44 -19.06 6.90 3.43
CA ARG A 44 -18.59 7.89 2.48
C ARG A 44 -19.79 8.53 1.80
N GLU A 45 -20.10 9.76 2.19
CA GLU A 45 -21.08 10.60 1.52
C GLU A 45 -20.35 11.77 0.86
N ASP A 46 -19.57 11.47 -0.19
CA ASP A 46 -18.78 12.48 -0.90
C ASP A 46 -19.42 12.76 -2.26
N VAL A 47 -20.28 13.77 -2.30
CA VAL A 47 -20.89 14.22 -3.53
C VAL A 47 -20.13 15.42 -4.08
N ARG A 48 -19.21 15.15 -5.00
CA ARG A 48 -18.37 16.18 -5.65
C ARG A 48 -19.01 16.81 -6.88
N CYS A 49 -19.89 16.07 -7.55
CA CYS A 49 -20.63 16.56 -8.71
C CYS A 49 -22.12 16.28 -8.55
N LYS A 50 -22.90 17.35 -8.30
CA LYS A 50 -24.36 17.27 -8.16
C LYS A 50 -25.09 17.33 -9.49
N ASP A 51 -24.41 17.78 -10.55
CA ASP A 51 -25.01 18.09 -11.85
C ASP A 51 -24.85 16.94 -12.86
N LEU A 52 -24.73 15.70 -12.37
CA LEU A 52 -24.70 14.53 -13.24
C LEU A 52 -26.11 14.27 -13.79
N PRO A 53 -26.27 14.09 -15.11
CA PRO A 53 -27.55 13.77 -15.71
C PRO A 53 -28.16 12.51 -15.10
N ARG A 54 -29.44 12.55 -14.80
CA ARG A 54 -30.14 11.37 -14.32
C ARG A 54 -30.54 10.48 -15.48
N VAL A 55 -30.29 9.21 -15.33
CA VAL A 55 -30.80 8.16 -16.21
C VAL A 55 -32.10 7.60 -15.62
N PRO A 56 -32.99 6.97 -16.41
CA PRO A 56 -34.29 6.45 -15.92
C PRO A 56 -34.18 5.55 -14.71
N GLU A 57 -33.11 4.75 -14.63
CA GLU A 57 -32.87 3.79 -13.55
C GLU A 57 -32.65 4.45 -12.17
N VAL A 58 -32.24 5.73 -12.17
CA VAL A 58 -31.92 6.49 -10.94
C VAL A 58 -32.76 7.75 -10.75
N GLU A 59 -33.84 7.94 -11.55
CA GLU A 59 -34.65 9.15 -11.49
C GLU A 59 -35.17 9.48 -10.08
N ASN A 60 -35.59 8.45 -9.35
CA ASN A 60 -36.15 8.57 -8.00
C ASN A 60 -35.18 8.15 -6.90
N LEU A 61 -33.88 7.96 -7.19
CA LEU A 61 -32.88 7.56 -6.24
C LEU A 61 -32.10 8.77 -5.72
N GLU A 62 -31.68 8.69 -4.49
CA GLU A 62 -30.78 9.67 -3.86
C GLU A 62 -29.34 9.46 -4.32
N LEU A 63 -28.65 10.51 -4.74
CA LEU A 63 -27.22 10.48 -5.03
C LEU A 63 -26.46 10.56 -3.71
N ILE A 64 -25.69 9.51 -3.38
CA ILE A 64 -24.92 9.42 -2.13
C ILE A 64 -23.42 9.56 -2.31
N ILE A 65 -22.87 9.11 -3.45
CA ILE A 65 -21.45 9.29 -3.79
C ILE A 65 -21.36 9.77 -5.24
N SER A 66 -20.52 10.76 -5.49
CA SER A 66 -20.02 11.04 -6.84
C SER A 66 -18.57 11.46 -6.78
N GLU A 67 -17.72 10.81 -7.56
CA GLU A 67 -16.29 11.11 -7.61
C GLU A 67 -15.76 11.09 -9.06
N PRO A 68 -14.73 11.89 -9.34
CA PRO A 68 -14.03 11.78 -10.60
C PRO A 68 -13.23 10.47 -10.65
N ILE A 69 -13.28 9.83 -11.82
CA ILE A 69 -12.52 8.62 -12.12
C ILE A 69 -11.76 8.79 -13.44
N SER A 70 -10.88 7.86 -13.77
CA SER A 70 -10.03 7.96 -14.98
C SER A 70 -10.80 8.07 -16.29
N ILE A 71 -12.04 7.56 -16.36
CA ILE A 71 -12.91 7.63 -17.55
C ILE A 71 -13.99 8.71 -17.48
N GLY A 72 -14.04 9.50 -16.38
CA GLY A 72 -15.04 10.53 -16.16
C GLY A 72 -15.53 10.58 -14.73
N TRP A 73 -16.73 10.09 -14.45
CA TRP A 73 -17.36 10.13 -13.13
C TRP A 73 -17.98 8.78 -12.75
N LEU A 74 -17.87 8.43 -11.47
CA LEU A 74 -18.64 7.36 -10.84
C LEU A 74 -19.67 7.99 -9.90
N ALA A 75 -20.91 7.51 -9.96
CA ALA A 75 -21.96 7.96 -9.05
C ALA A 75 -22.69 6.75 -8.47
N LEU A 76 -22.91 6.74 -7.16
CA LEU A 76 -23.71 5.75 -6.45
C LEU A 76 -25.02 6.39 -6.02
N TYR A 77 -26.12 5.74 -6.38
CA TYR A 77 -27.49 6.14 -6.03
C TYR A 77 -28.13 5.10 -5.14
N ARG A 78 -28.97 5.56 -4.20
CA ARG A 78 -29.68 4.72 -3.23
C ARG A 78 -31.16 5.01 -3.23
N LEU A 79 -31.98 3.96 -3.09
CA LEU A 79 -33.37 4.05 -2.72
C LEU A 79 -33.61 3.10 -1.55
N PRO A 80 -33.96 3.60 -0.35
CA PRO A 80 -34.46 2.77 0.71
C PRO A 80 -35.88 2.30 0.35
N LEU A 81 -36.09 1.01 0.13
CA LEU A 81 -37.38 0.42 -0.20
C LEU A 81 -38.19 0.06 1.05
N SER A 82 -37.48 -0.35 2.11
CA SER A 82 -38.01 -0.58 3.47
C SER A 82 -36.84 -0.56 4.44
N ALA A 83 -37.09 -0.83 5.73
CA ALA A 83 -36.04 -0.86 6.75
C ALA A 83 -34.89 -1.82 6.42
N ASP A 84 -35.17 -2.91 5.71
CA ASP A 84 -34.20 -3.97 5.39
C ASP A 84 -34.18 -4.32 3.91
N ASN A 85 -34.55 -3.38 3.04
CA ASN A 85 -34.56 -3.61 1.60
C ASN A 85 -34.12 -2.34 0.87
N TYR A 86 -33.09 -2.46 0.07
CA TYR A 86 -32.43 -1.37 -0.62
C TYR A 86 -32.35 -1.62 -2.13
N LYS A 87 -32.30 -0.54 -2.88
CA LYS A 87 -31.82 -0.53 -4.26
C LYS A 87 -30.59 0.37 -4.34
N PHE A 88 -29.50 -0.17 -4.83
CA PHE A 88 -28.28 0.56 -5.10
C PHE A 88 -27.89 0.45 -6.58
N VAL A 89 -27.66 1.60 -7.18
CA VAL A 89 -27.30 1.69 -8.59
C VAL A 89 -26.05 2.53 -8.76
N VAL A 90 -25.05 2.01 -9.45
CA VAL A 90 -23.88 2.77 -9.91
C VAL A 90 -24.13 3.20 -11.35
N VAL A 91 -23.84 4.48 -11.62
CA VAL A 91 -23.79 5.00 -12.98
C VAL A 91 -22.37 5.51 -13.23
N LEU A 92 -21.76 5.06 -14.32
CA LEU A 92 -20.51 5.58 -14.83
C LEU A 92 -20.80 6.58 -15.94
N TYR A 93 -20.10 7.71 -15.89
CA TYR A 93 -20.21 8.76 -16.88
C TYR A 93 -18.84 9.03 -17.50
N ASN A 94 -18.82 9.45 -18.75
CA ASN A 94 -17.61 9.95 -19.39
C ASN A 94 -17.25 11.37 -18.88
N HIS A 95 -16.16 11.94 -19.39
CA HIS A 95 -15.71 13.31 -19.03
C HIS A 95 -16.74 14.39 -19.41
N ASP A 96 -17.55 14.17 -20.42
CA ASP A 96 -18.62 15.07 -20.84
C ASP A 96 -19.92 14.85 -20.06
N LYS A 97 -19.86 14.07 -18.97
CA LYS A 97 -20.99 13.70 -18.12
C LYS A 97 -22.08 12.92 -18.86
N GLN A 98 -21.76 12.25 -19.97
CA GLN A 98 -22.71 11.35 -20.62
C GLN A 98 -22.66 9.98 -19.94
N PRO A 99 -23.81 9.35 -19.66
CA PRO A 99 -23.85 8.02 -19.04
C PRO A 99 -23.24 6.97 -19.99
N VAL A 100 -22.35 6.15 -19.44
CA VAL A 100 -21.66 5.07 -20.16
C VAL A 100 -22.28 3.73 -19.81
N THR A 101 -22.51 3.49 -18.52
CA THR A 101 -23.13 2.25 -18.06
C THR A 101 -23.89 2.47 -16.75
N THR A 102 -24.90 1.63 -16.52
CA THR A 102 -25.73 1.62 -15.32
C THR A 102 -25.74 0.21 -14.74
N LEU A 103 -25.40 0.08 -13.48
CA LEU A 103 -25.20 -1.20 -12.79
C LEU A 103 -26.10 -1.26 -11.55
N ASP A 104 -27.11 -2.10 -11.57
CA ASP A 104 -27.95 -2.41 -10.40
C ASP A 104 -27.23 -3.43 -9.52
N LEU A 105 -26.60 -2.96 -8.45
CA LEU A 105 -25.74 -3.77 -7.59
C LEU A 105 -26.53 -4.84 -6.84
N CYS A 106 -27.74 -4.54 -6.42
CA CYS A 106 -28.58 -5.50 -5.72
C CYS A 106 -29.02 -6.64 -6.62
N ARG A 107 -29.31 -6.35 -7.88
CA ARG A 107 -29.66 -7.36 -8.88
C ARG A 107 -28.45 -8.23 -9.24
N ILE A 108 -27.27 -7.61 -9.41
CA ILE A 108 -26.02 -8.33 -9.75
C ILE A 108 -25.62 -9.31 -8.66
N THR A 109 -25.74 -8.91 -7.39
CA THR A 109 -25.37 -9.74 -6.25
C THR A 109 -26.49 -10.62 -5.71
N ALA A 110 -27.71 -10.46 -6.24
CA ALA A 110 -28.95 -11.06 -5.71
C ALA A 110 -29.15 -10.78 -4.20
N ASN A 111 -28.66 -9.63 -3.73
CA ASN A 111 -28.72 -9.23 -2.34
C ASN A 111 -29.39 -7.85 -2.20
N HIS A 112 -30.54 -7.82 -1.54
CA HIS A 112 -31.33 -6.61 -1.29
C HIS A 112 -31.35 -6.23 0.20
N TYR A 113 -30.77 -7.06 1.07
CA TYR A 113 -30.80 -6.86 2.52
C TYR A 113 -29.59 -6.12 3.08
N CYS A 114 -28.50 -6.09 2.32
CA CYS A 114 -27.29 -5.43 2.73
C CYS A 114 -27.15 -4.07 2.05
N GLU A 115 -26.53 -3.16 2.75
CA GLU A 115 -26.28 -1.80 2.30
C GLU A 115 -24.93 -1.71 1.59
N VAL A 116 -24.88 -1.02 0.44
CA VAL A 116 -23.62 -0.62 -0.19
C VAL A 116 -23.09 0.59 0.57
N GLN A 117 -21.97 0.43 1.25
CA GLN A 117 -21.42 1.46 2.11
C GLN A 117 -20.29 2.25 1.45
N ASP A 118 -19.58 1.66 0.51
CA ASP A 118 -18.58 2.35 -0.30
C ASP A 118 -18.47 1.73 -1.70
N VAL A 119 -18.01 2.55 -2.65
CA VAL A 119 -17.79 2.16 -4.04
C VAL A 119 -16.52 2.82 -4.56
N ARG A 120 -15.72 2.09 -5.34
CA ARG A 120 -14.45 2.56 -5.91
C ARG A 120 -14.30 2.12 -7.35
N TRP A 121 -13.57 2.91 -8.10
CA TRP A 121 -13.13 2.58 -9.44
C TRP A 121 -11.73 1.98 -9.42
N ASP A 122 -11.52 0.85 -10.08
CA ASP A 122 -10.20 0.30 -10.38
C ASP A 122 -9.82 0.64 -11.83
N PRO A 123 -8.91 1.58 -12.05
CA PRO A 123 -8.53 2.01 -13.39
C PRO A 123 -7.77 0.93 -14.17
N ASP A 124 -7.05 0.03 -13.48
CA ASP A 124 -6.24 -1.00 -14.12
C ASP A 124 -7.10 -2.09 -14.75
N LYS A 125 -8.22 -2.42 -14.11
CA LYS A 125 -9.15 -3.46 -14.55
C LYS A 125 -10.41 -2.89 -15.20
N GLN A 126 -10.57 -1.57 -15.20
CA GLN A 126 -11.81 -0.91 -15.62
C GLN A 126 -13.03 -1.55 -14.96
N SER A 127 -12.96 -1.68 -13.65
CA SER A 127 -13.98 -2.37 -12.86
C SER A 127 -14.44 -1.52 -11.67
N VAL A 128 -15.67 -1.81 -11.23
CA VAL A 128 -16.25 -1.20 -10.03
C VAL A 128 -16.08 -2.16 -8.88
N LEU A 129 -15.47 -1.67 -7.80
CA LEU A 129 -15.42 -2.37 -6.52
C LEU A 129 -16.45 -1.75 -5.58
N PHE A 130 -17.13 -2.58 -4.82
CA PHE A 130 -18.05 -2.13 -3.78
C PHE A 130 -18.18 -3.16 -2.66
N ASN A 131 -18.52 -2.69 -1.47
CA ASN A 131 -18.87 -3.59 -0.39
C ASN A 131 -20.39 -3.60 -0.17
N MET A 132 -20.90 -4.73 0.28
CA MET A 132 -22.25 -4.85 0.80
C MET A 132 -22.18 -5.35 2.24
N ALA A 133 -22.72 -4.59 3.17
CA ALA A 133 -22.69 -4.88 4.59
C ALA A 133 -24.09 -4.93 5.17
N CYS A 134 -24.42 -6.02 5.83
CA CYS A 134 -25.69 -6.17 6.54
C CYS A 134 -25.62 -5.49 7.91
N PRO A 135 -26.69 -4.88 8.39
CA PRO A 135 -26.73 -4.19 9.67
C PRO A 135 -26.82 -5.13 10.89
N SER A 136 -26.73 -6.44 10.67
CA SER A 136 -26.91 -7.46 11.71
C SER A 136 -25.58 -8.11 12.10
N TYR A 137 -25.53 -8.65 13.33
CA TYR A 137 -24.38 -9.45 13.78
C TYR A 137 -24.21 -10.73 12.97
N ALA A 138 -22.97 -11.17 12.81
CA ALA A 138 -22.66 -12.39 12.07
C ALA A 138 -23.39 -13.63 12.59
N SER A 139 -23.62 -13.71 13.90
CA SER A 139 -24.39 -14.82 14.53
C SER A 139 -25.85 -14.85 14.10
N GLU A 140 -26.45 -13.71 13.78
CA GLU A 140 -27.85 -13.61 13.38
C GLU A 140 -28.07 -13.96 11.91
N ILE A 141 -27.04 -13.85 11.10
CA ILE A 141 -27.08 -14.06 9.65
C ILE A 141 -26.14 -15.20 9.18
N ASN A 142 -25.85 -16.13 10.08
CA ASN A 142 -25.00 -17.30 9.80
C ASN A 142 -23.62 -16.95 9.20
N GLY A 143 -23.04 -15.83 9.62
CA GLY A 143 -21.75 -15.36 9.11
C GLY A 143 -21.80 -14.72 7.72
N GLN A 144 -22.96 -14.44 7.16
CA GLN A 144 -23.12 -13.93 5.79
C GLN A 144 -23.36 -12.42 5.75
N GLY A 145 -22.59 -11.66 6.55
CA GLY A 145 -22.88 -10.26 6.83
C GLY A 145 -22.29 -9.23 5.90
N SER A 146 -21.11 -9.45 5.40
CA SER A 146 -20.40 -8.39 4.66
C SER A 146 -19.41 -8.97 3.68
N LYS A 147 -19.44 -8.47 2.44
CA LYS A 147 -18.55 -8.87 1.35
C LYS A 147 -18.07 -7.68 0.55
N LEU A 148 -16.95 -7.88 -0.12
CA LEU A 148 -16.45 -7.05 -1.21
C LEU A 148 -16.66 -7.75 -2.54
N TYR A 149 -17.00 -6.96 -3.55
CA TYR A 149 -17.20 -7.40 -4.93
C TYR A 149 -16.37 -6.56 -5.88
N SER A 150 -15.91 -7.18 -6.95
CA SER A 150 -15.44 -6.49 -8.17
C SER A 150 -16.31 -6.91 -9.33
N ILE A 151 -16.81 -5.94 -10.07
CA ILE A 151 -17.64 -6.18 -11.25
C ILE A 151 -17.10 -5.45 -12.47
N SER A 152 -17.28 -6.02 -13.64
CA SER A 152 -16.96 -5.36 -14.90
C SER A 152 -17.96 -4.25 -15.22
N MET A 153 -17.68 -3.45 -16.24
CA MET A 153 -18.60 -2.43 -16.74
C MET A 153 -19.91 -3.02 -17.32
N GLU A 154 -19.91 -4.29 -17.68
CA GLU A 154 -21.09 -5.02 -18.15
C GLU A 154 -21.89 -5.67 -17.02
N GLY A 155 -21.44 -5.52 -15.77
CA GLY A 155 -22.11 -6.08 -14.59
C GLY A 155 -21.78 -7.56 -14.32
N THR A 156 -20.71 -8.09 -14.90
CA THR A 156 -20.23 -9.43 -14.57
C THR A 156 -19.37 -9.39 -13.32
N ILE A 157 -19.62 -10.29 -12.38
CA ILE A 157 -18.79 -10.42 -11.18
C ILE A 157 -17.44 -11.01 -11.58
N ASN A 158 -16.37 -10.22 -11.44
CA ASN A 158 -15.00 -10.67 -11.64
C ASN A 158 -14.54 -11.54 -10.48
N TRP A 159 -14.83 -11.09 -9.26
CA TRP A 159 -14.58 -11.82 -8.02
C TRP A 159 -15.46 -11.30 -6.88
N GLU A 160 -15.65 -12.14 -5.89
CA GLU A 160 -16.21 -11.78 -4.59
C GLU A 160 -15.28 -12.26 -3.48
N SER A 161 -15.20 -11.52 -2.38
CA SER A 161 -14.42 -11.93 -1.21
C SER A 161 -15.14 -13.02 -0.41
N THR A 162 -14.46 -13.55 0.60
CA THR A 162 -15.14 -14.26 1.68
C THR A 162 -16.04 -13.32 2.47
N TRP A 163 -16.92 -13.89 3.27
CA TRP A 163 -17.77 -13.11 4.18
C TRP A 163 -16.95 -12.48 5.32
N LEU A 164 -17.50 -11.42 5.92
CA LEU A 164 -16.99 -10.73 7.11
C LEU A 164 -15.61 -10.09 6.90
N VAL A 165 -15.41 -9.43 5.77
CA VAL A 165 -14.14 -8.76 5.45
C VAL A 165 -14.24 -7.25 5.33
N SER A 166 -15.42 -6.70 5.03
CA SER A 166 -15.57 -5.26 4.80
C SER A 166 -16.92 -4.75 5.26
N ASN A 167 -16.90 -3.85 6.22
CA ASN A 167 -17.99 -2.95 6.50
C ASN A 167 -17.42 -1.53 6.73
N ASP A 168 -18.20 -0.50 6.38
CA ASP A 168 -17.77 0.89 6.20
C ASP A 168 -16.92 1.11 4.93
N ILE A 169 -15.94 2.02 4.96
CA ILE A 169 -15.13 2.36 3.80
C ILE A 169 -14.03 1.34 3.55
N PHE A 170 -13.61 1.28 2.29
CA PHE A 170 -12.40 0.58 1.90
C PHE A 170 -11.59 1.46 0.92
N ILE A 171 -10.33 1.14 0.76
CA ILE A 171 -9.42 1.85 -0.14
C ILE A 171 -8.60 0.84 -0.93
N LEU A 172 -8.07 1.26 -2.06
CA LEU A 172 -7.26 0.39 -2.92
C LEU A 172 -5.99 1.10 -3.40
N ASP A 173 -4.98 0.29 -3.69
CA ASP A 173 -3.79 0.68 -4.43
C ASP A 173 -3.61 -0.20 -5.67
N ASP A 174 -2.41 -0.23 -6.22
CA ASP A 174 -2.12 -1.02 -7.42
C ASP A 174 -2.23 -2.53 -7.19
N GLN A 175 -2.07 -3.01 -5.96
CA GLN A 175 -1.98 -4.44 -5.63
C GLN A 175 -3.09 -4.93 -4.68
N PHE A 176 -3.52 -4.10 -3.74
CA PHE A 176 -4.38 -4.51 -2.64
C PHE A 176 -5.63 -3.68 -2.49
N VAL A 177 -6.64 -4.32 -1.90
CA VAL A 177 -7.78 -3.64 -1.28
C VAL A 177 -7.58 -3.70 0.23
N TYR A 178 -7.60 -2.55 0.88
CA TYR A 178 -7.55 -2.38 2.33
C TYR A 178 -8.96 -2.16 2.82
N CYS A 179 -9.45 -3.04 3.66
CA CYS A 179 -10.79 -2.93 4.23
C CYS A 179 -10.78 -3.36 5.69
N ALA A 180 -11.85 -3.07 6.40
CA ALA A 180 -12.01 -3.46 7.78
C ALA A 180 -13.37 -4.10 8.00
N TYR A 181 -13.42 -5.01 8.94
CA TYR A 181 -14.65 -5.59 9.45
C TYR A 181 -14.65 -5.56 10.97
N GLY A 182 -15.78 -5.23 11.55
CA GLY A 182 -15.99 -5.28 12.98
C GLY A 182 -17.40 -4.85 13.39
N PHE A 183 -17.82 -5.38 14.52
CA PHE A 183 -19.04 -5.01 15.25
C PHE A 183 -18.77 -5.04 16.74
N THR A 184 -19.62 -4.36 17.54
CA THR A 184 -19.43 -4.13 18.98
C THR A 184 -19.15 -5.40 19.80
N SER A 185 -19.64 -6.55 19.37
CA SER A 185 -19.48 -7.84 20.06
C SER A 185 -18.68 -8.87 19.27
N GLU A 186 -18.09 -8.47 18.17
CA GLU A 186 -17.35 -9.35 17.27
C GLU A 186 -15.87 -9.01 17.28
N LYS A 187 -15.07 -9.88 16.67
CA LYS A 187 -13.64 -9.61 16.52
C LYS A 187 -13.41 -8.67 15.35
N ASP A 188 -12.69 -7.62 15.61
CA ASP A 188 -12.38 -6.58 14.66
C ASP A 188 -11.05 -6.84 13.95
N TYR A 189 -11.01 -6.55 12.64
CA TYR A 189 -9.85 -6.77 11.83
C TYR A 189 -9.68 -5.72 10.74
N ILE A 190 -8.43 -5.45 10.37
CA ILE A 190 -8.06 -4.88 9.07
C ILE A 190 -7.65 -6.05 8.16
N TYR A 191 -8.15 -6.04 6.93
CA TYR A 191 -7.83 -7.01 5.91
C TYR A 191 -7.09 -6.35 4.76
N LEU A 192 -6.13 -7.07 4.21
CA LEU A 192 -5.57 -6.82 2.88
C LEU A 192 -6.07 -7.93 1.98
N LEU A 193 -6.76 -7.55 0.93
CA LEU A 193 -7.18 -8.49 -0.11
C LEU A 193 -6.32 -8.28 -1.36
N ASP A 194 -6.00 -9.35 -2.05
CA ASP A 194 -5.44 -9.26 -3.40
C ASP A 194 -6.46 -8.62 -4.33
N LYS A 195 -6.12 -7.51 -4.96
CA LYS A 195 -7.04 -6.70 -5.78
C LYS A 195 -7.57 -7.47 -6.99
N ASN A 196 -6.81 -8.44 -7.51
CA ASN A 196 -7.19 -9.19 -8.71
C ASN A 196 -8.13 -10.37 -8.43
N THR A 197 -8.11 -10.89 -7.20
CA THR A 197 -8.81 -12.14 -6.86
C THR A 197 -9.78 -12.04 -5.70
N GLY A 198 -9.75 -10.92 -4.93
CA GLY A 198 -10.54 -10.75 -3.71
C GLY A 198 -10.15 -11.67 -2.56
N LYS A 199 -9.07 -12.45 -2.70
CA LYS A 199 -8.59 -13.36 -1.66
C LYS A 199 -7.88 -12.61 -0.55
N ILE A 200 -8.10 -13.04 0.68
CA ILE A 200 -7.39 -12.49 1.84
C ILE A 200 -5.89 -12.78 1.70
N TYR A 201 -5.13 -11.71 1.60
CA TYR A 201 -3.68 -11.75 1.58
C TYR A 201 -3.10 -11.65 2.98
N SER A 202 -3.64 -10.74 3.81
CA SER A 202 -3.24 -10.52 5.20
C SER A 202 -4.43 -10.09 6.04
N LYS A 203 -4.37 -10.40 7.33
CA LYS A 203 -5.40 -10.09 8.33
C LYS A 203 -4.73 -9.65 9.62
N LEU A 204 -5.10 -8.46 10.10
CA LEU A 204 -4.57 -7.87 11.32
C LEU A 204 -5.71 -7.68 12.33
N PRO A 205 -5.66 -8.29 13.53
CA PRO A 205 -6.65 -8.04 14.55
C PRO A 205 -6.50 -6.62 15.11
N THR A 206 -7.63 -5.97 15.38
CA THR A 206 -7.71 -4.67 16.04
C THR A 206 -8.48 -4.79 17.36
N LYS A 207 -8.30 -3.81 18.25
CA LYS A 207 -9.01 -3.80 19.53
C LYS A 207 -10.43 -3.30 19.42
N LYS A 208 -10.69 -2.46 18.43
CA LYS A 208 -11.97 -1.83 18.12
C LYS A 208 -12.18 -1.83 16.63
N LYS A 209 -13.43 -1.74 16.21
CA LYS A 209 -13.81 -1.57 14.82
C LYS A 209 -13.08 -0.37 14.22
N ILE A 210 -12.46 -0.55 13.08
CA ILE A 210 -11.91 0.54 12.28
C ILE A 210 -13.06 1.12 11.45
N GLN A 211 -13.24 2.42 11.55
CA GLN A 211 -14.31 3.15 10.84
C GLN A 211 -13.78 4.04 9.71
N TYR A 212 -12.47 4.28 9.67
CA TYR A 212 -11.86 5.07 8.62
C TYR A 212 -10.49 4.52 8.23
N LEU A 213 -10.21 4.52 6.93
CA LEU A 213 -8.94 4.12 6.35
C LEU A 213 -8.49 5.15 5.32
N GLU A 214 -7.22 5.47 5.32
CA GLU A 214 -6.60 6.36 4.33
C GLU A 214 -5.18 5.90 4.03
N LEU A 215 -4.79 5.90 2.74
CA LEU A 215 -3.41 5.68 2.32
C LEU A 215 -2.75 7.02 2.06
N GLN A 216 -1.63 7.24 2.73
CA GLN A 216 -0.81 8.42 2.51
C GLN A 216 0.62 8.02 2.10
N LYS A 217 1.23 8.82 1.24
CA LYS A 217 2.64 8.65 0.84
C LYS A 217 3.50 9.67 1.58
N HIS A 218 4.39 9.20 2.43
CA HIS A 218 5.34 10.02 3.16
C HIS A 218 6.77 9.57 2.86
N GLY A 219 7.55 10.45 2.23
CA GLY A 219 8.95 10.14 1.90
C GLY A 219 9.12 8.84 1.11
N GLY A 220 8.22 8.59 0.15
CA GLY A 220 8.23 7.35 -0.66
C GLY A 220 7.68 6.11 0.04
N ARG A 221 7.28 6.21 1.31
CA ARG A 221 6.61 5.13 2.03
C ARG A 221 5.11 5.25 1.92
N GLN A 222 4.45 4.13 1.77
CA GLN A 222 3.01 4.05 1.88
C GLN A 222 2.63 3.71 3.31
N LEU A 223 1.85 4.60 3.93
CA LEU A 223 1.32 4.44 5.27
C LEU A 223 -0.19 4.30 5.21
N LEU A 224 -0.70 3.35 5.96
CA LEU A 224 -2.13 3.18 6.19
C LEU A 224 -2.49 3.86 7.51
N TYR A 225 -3.29 4.90 7.42
CA TYR A 225 -3.90 5.57 8.55
C TYR A 225 -5.24 4.90 8.82
N ALA A 226 -5.43 4.42 10.03
CA ALA A 226 -6.64 3.75 10.45
C ALA A 226 -7.18 4.40 11.72
N VAL A 227 -8.45 4.79 11.71
CA VAL A 227 -9.11 5.37 12.86
C VAL A 227 -10.17 4.40 13.36
N ASP A 228 -10.14 4.09 14.65
CA ASP A 228 -11.12 3.21 15.26
C ASP A 228 -12.38 3.96 15.73
N TYR A 229 -13.33 3.19 16.24
CA TYR A 229 -14.61 3.71 16.70
C TYR A 229 -14.51 4.71 17.87
N ASP A 230 -13.45 4.65 18.65
CA ASP A 230 -13.17 5.55 19.77
C ASP A 230 -12.25 6.72 19.35
N ASP A 231 -12.12 6.98 18.03
CA ASP A 231 -11.28 8.02 17.42
C ASP A 231 -9.77 7.88 17.70
N ASN A 232 -9.28 6.68 18.03
CA ASN A 232 -7.86 6.44 18.12
C ASN A 232 -7.25 6.28 16.74
N LEU A 233 -6.16 7.00 16.49
CA LEU A 233 -5.39 6.90 15.26
C LEU A 233 -4.25 5.88 15.37
N PHE A 234 -4.23 4.96 14.42
CA PHE A 234 -3.15 4.00 14.21
C PHE A 234 -2.53 4.23 12.84
N ILE A 235 -1.21 4.28 12.80
CA ILE A 235 -0.46 4.41 11.55
C ILE A 235 0.32 3.12 11.35
N TYR A 236 -0.01 2.44 10.25
CA TYR A 236 0.67 1.22 9.85
C TYR A 236 1.54 1.50 8.64
N ARG A 237 2.73 0.98 8.64
CA ARG A 237 3.51 0.85 7.42
C ARG A 237 2.95 -0.32 6.61
N VAL A 238 2.63 -0.04 5.37
CA VAL A 238 2.30 -1.09 4.42
C VAL A 238 3.62 -1.75 4.03
N ALA A 239 3.88 -2.91 4.58
CA ALA A 239 4.99 -3.74 4.16
C ALA A 239 4.59 -4.39 2.85
N ASN A 240 4.86 -3.71 1.77
CA ASN A 240 4.63 -4.24 0.44
C ASN A 240 5.47 -5.49 0.27
N ASP A 241 5.03 -6.35 -0.61
CA ASP A 241 5.61 -7.57 -1.13
C ASP A 241 7.01 -7.90 -0.56
N PRO A 242 7.32 -9.17 -0.26
CA PRO A 242 8.69 -9.55 0.13
C PRO A 242 9.79 -9.04 -0.82
N GLN A 243 9.40 -8.54 -1.97
CA GLN A 243 10.30 -7.89 -2.92
C GLN A 243 10.35 -6.36 -2.78
N SER A 244 9.54 -5.74 -1.93
CA SER A 244 9.60 -4.29 -1.77
C SER A 244 10.81 -3.86 -0.93
N PRO A 245 11.57 -2.88 -1.39
CA PRO A 245 12.66 -2.29 -0.62
C PRO A 245 12.21 -1.59 0.67
N TYR A 246 10.90 -1.42 0.86
CA TYR A 246 10.34 -0.72 2.01
C TYR A 246 10.17 -1.58 3.27
N ASP A 247 10.34 -2.90 3.17
CA ASP A 247 10.36 -3.79 4.33
C ASP A 247 11.72 -3.73 5.09
N TRP A 248 12.30 -2.54 5.15
CA TRP A 248 13.60 -2.31 5.75
C TRP A 248 13.50 -2.19 7.27
N GLN A 249 13.51 -3.30 7.96
CA GLN A 249 14.08 -3.31 9.29
C GLN A 249 15.61 -3.28 9.14
N ILE A 250 16.16 -2.08 9.05
CA ILE A 250 17.62 -1.92 9.04
C ILE A 250 18.13 -2.36 10.41
N PRO A 251 18.90 -3.45 10.50
CA PRO A 251 19.52 -3.82 11.76
C PRO A 251 20.45 -2.70 12.20
N GLY A 252 20.23 -2.13 13.39
CA GLY A 252 21.09 -1.10 13.94
C GLY A 252 20.39 0.21 14.31
N GLY A 253 19.06 0.29 14.14
CA GLY A 253 18.28 1.48 14.49
C GLY A 253 18.16 2.50 13.35
N PRO A 254 17.55 3.68 13.60
CA PRO A 254 17.22 4.66 12.57
C PRO A 254 18.43 5.31 11.89
N ASP A 255 19.61 5.17 12.48
CA ASP A 255 20.80 5.96 12.14
C ASP A 255 21.88 5.20 11.39
N CYS A 256 21.66 3.92 11.09
CA CYS A 256 22.65 3.14 10.35
C CYS A 256 22.01 2.18 9.34
N PHE A 257 22.72 1.92 8.29
CA PHE A 257 22.41 0.83 7.37
C PHE A 257 23.63 -0.09 7.25
N THR A 258 23.38 -1.35 6.93
CA THR A 258 24.45 -2.34 6.83
C THR A 258 24.54 -2.84 5.40
N LEU A 259 25.64 -2.53 4.76
CA LEU A 259 26.02 -3.17 3.52
C LEU A 259 26.63 -4.55 3.81
N VAL A 260 26.39 -5.49 2.91
CA VAL A 260 26.91 -6.84 3.02
C VAL A 260 27.72 -7.23 1.79
N TYR A 261 28.65 -8.14 2.00
CA TYR A 261 29.56 -8.63 0.97
C TYR A 261 29.93 -10.09 1.27
N ALA A 262 30.40 -10.80 0.28
CA ALA A 262 30.91 -12.16 0.47
C ALA A 262 32.24 -12.20 1.19
N THR A 263 32.42 -13.17 2.07
CA THR A 263 33.71 -13.51 2.73
C THR A 263 34.07 -14.96 2.54
N SER A 264 33.41 -15.64 1.60
CA SER A 264 33.74 -17.02 1.22
C SER A 264 35.03 -17.07 0.43
N SER A 265 35.77 -18.16 0.52
CA SER A 265 37.02 -18.36 -0.24
C SER A 265 36.86 -18.31 -1.76
N ASP A 266 35.63 -18.51 -2.24
CA ASP A 266 35.27 -18.49 -3.66
C ASP A 266 35.06 -17.06 -4.20
N GLY A 267 35.10 -16.06 -3.31
CA GLY A 267 34.89 -14.64 -3.64
C GLY A 267 33.43 -14.24 -3.86
N PHE A 268 32.47 -15.14 -3.70
CA PHE A 268 31.05 -14.84 -3.84
C PHE A 268 30.15 -15.72 -2.95
N LEU A 269 28.92 -15.28 -2.73
CA LEU A 269 27.84 -16.06 -2.15
C LEU A 269 26.67 -16.15 -3.12
N ASN A 270 26.11 -17.34 -3.29
CA ASN A 270 24.87 -17.50 -4.02
C ASN A 270 23.73 -16.80 -3.29
N VAL A 271 23.05 -15.93 -3.99
CA VAL A 271 21.80 -15.29 -3.56
C VAL A 271 20.65 -16.13 -4.07
N ARG A 272 19.75 -16.50 -3.18
CA ARG A 272 18.65 -17.42 -3.47
C ARG A 272 17.30 -16.73 -3.32
N ASP A 273 16.29 -17.24 -3.99
CA ASP A 273 14.92 -16.73 -3.94
C ASP A 273 14.22 -17.05 -2.59
N ASN A 274 14.78 -17.97 -1.79
CA ASN A 274 14.28 -18.29 -0.45
C ASN A 274 15.42 -18.73 0.47
N ASN A 275 15.18 -18.80 1.77
CA ASN A 275 16.12 -19.16 2.83
C ASN A 275 16.38 -20.68 2.91
N SER A 276 16.72 -21.31 1.79
CA SER A 276 17.01 -22.74 1.69
C SER A 276 18.14 -23.02 0.67
N ILE A 277 19.00 -23.95 0.99
CA ILE A 277 20.08 -24.40 0.07
C ILE A 277 19.53 -25.05 -1.21
N LYS A 278 18.27 -25.50 -1.19
CA LYS A 278 17.60 -26.09 -2.35
C LYS A 278 16.88 -25.06 -3.21
N SER A 279 16.80 -23.82 -2.77
CA SER A 279 16.12 -22.74 -3.48
C SER A 279 16.93 -22.31 -4.70
N LYS A 280 16.25 -21.76 -5.68
CA LYS A 280 16.83 -21.26 -6.93
C LYS A 280 17.84 -20.16 -6.62
N ILE A 281 19.00 -20.21 -7.29
CA ILE A 281 19.98 -19.13 -7.27
C ILE A 281 19.48 -18.05 -8.24
N ILE A 282 19.31 -16.84 -7.73
CA ILE A 282 18.81 -15.69 -8.50
C ILE A 282 19.90 -14.65 -8.77
N ASP A 283 20.99 -14.66 -7.94
CA ASP A 283 22.08 -13.70 -8.08
C ASP A 283 23.34 -14.19 -7.33
N ARG A 284 24.38 -13.38 -7.34
CA ARG A 284 25.61 -13.59 -6.57
C ARG A 284 26.02 -12.31 -5.84
N LEU A 285 26.20 -12.44 -4.53
CA LEU A 285 26.83 -11.40 -3.71
C LEU A 285 28.34 -11.60 -3.79
N THR A 286 29.05 -10.58 -4.25
CA THR A 286 30.51 -10.61 -4.38
C THR A 286 31.23 -10.03 -3.16
N GLU A 287 32.53 -10.08 -3.15
CA GLU A 287 33.38 -9.34 -2.23
C GLU A 287 33.15 -7.82 -2.36
N LYS A 288 33.79 -7.06 -1.49
CA LYS A 288 33.74 -5.59 -1.58
C LYS A 288 34.29 -5.10 -2.92
N VAL A 289 33.53 -4.23 -3.57
CA VAL A 289 33.96 -3.51 -4.77
C VAL A 289 34.26 -2.07 -4.35
N ASN A 290 35.47 -1.60 -4.61
CA ASN A 290 35.94 -0.26 -4.19
C ASN A 290 35.72 0.03 -2.67
N GLY A 291 35.91 -1.01 -1.86
CA GLY A 291 35.72 -0.90 -0.41
C GLY A 291 34.28 -0.96 0.10
N LEU A 292 33.30 -1.08 -0.80
CA LEU A 292 31.87 -1.11 -0.49
C LEU A 292 31.28 -2.50 -0.62
N GLY A 293 30.37 -2.85 0.28
CA GLY A 293 29.52 -4.04 0.15
C GLY A 293 28.51 -3.88 -1.01
N GLY A 294 28.25 -4.97 -1.72
CA GLY A 294 27.41 -4.98 -2.93
C GLY A 294 25.90 -5.11 -2.70
N ALA A 295 25.44 -5.27 -1.45
CA ALA A 295 24.03 -5.45 -1.14
C ALA A 295 23.66 -4.83 0.22
N LEU A 296 22.39 -4.54 0.41
CA LEU A 296 21.86 -4.01 1.66
C LEU A 296 21.30 -5.15 2.51
N LEU A 297 21.68 -5.23 3.78
CA LEU A 297 21.10 -6.16 4.75
C LEU A 297 19.69 -5.69 5.14
N LEU A 298 18.70 -6.50 4.84
CA LEU A 298 17.32 -6.23 5.23
C LEU A 298 17.01 -6.85 6.61
N ARG A 299 17.36 -8.11 6.81
CA ARG A 299 17.08 -8.83 8.06
C ARG A 299 18.01 -10.03 8.25
N LYS A 300 18.39 -10.29 9.51
CA LYS A 300 18.97 -11.56 9.91
C LYS A 300 17.90 -12.57 10.31
N MET A 301 18.02 -13.79 9.85
CA MET A 301 17.05 -14.87 10.07
C MET A 301 17.79 -16.18 10.44
N GLY A 302 18.53 -16.16 11.54
CA GLY A 302 19.38 -17.30 11.94
C GLY A 302 20.55 -17.52 10.97
N ASP A 303 20.61 -18.70 10.36
CA ASP A 303 21.66 -19.07 9.39
C ASP A 303 21.55 -18.33 8.07
N TRP A 304 20.45 -17.67 7.82
CA TRP A 304 20.18 -16.91 6.61
C TRP A 304 20.06 -15.43 6.89
N SER A 305 20.44 -14.64 5.91
CA SER A 305 20.21 -13.19 5.89
C SER A 305 19.44 -12.82 4.63
N ARG A 306 18.41 -12.03 4.81
CA ARG A 306 17.65 -11.42 3.72
C ARG A 306 18.35 -10.15 3.32
N ILE A 307 18.61 -10.01 2.03
CA ILE A 307 19.34 -8.87 1.47
C ILE A 307 18.61 -8.28 0.28
N TRP A 308 18.92 -7.03 -0.04
CA TRP A 308 18.51 -6.38 -1.27
C TRP A 308 19.73 -6.22 -2.18
N ILE A 309 19.64 -6.77 -3.38
CA ILE A 309 20.70 -6.77 -4.38
C ILE A 309 20.09 -6.68 -5.78
N ASN A 310 20.63 -5.84 -6.65
CA ASN A 310 20.24 -5.72 -8.06
C ASN A 310 18.72 -5.71 -8.27
N ASN A 311 17.99 -4.83 -7.54
CA ASN A 311 16.54 -4.64 -7.58
C ASN A 311 15.68 -5.83 -7.14
N GLN A 312 16.24 -6.78 -6.44
CA GLN A 312 15.49 -7.94 -5.95
C GLN A 312 15.86 -8.29 -4.52
N VAL A 313 14.92 -8.92 -3.84
CA VAL A 313 15.17 -9.52 -2.54
C VAL A 313 15.73 -10.92 -2.74
N GLY A 314 16.79 -11.22 -2.00
CA GLY A 314 17.37 -12.54 -1.97
C GLY A 314 17.82 -12.95 -0.58
N TYR A 315 18.25 -14.19 -0.47
CA TYR A 315 18.71 -14.79 0.76
C TYR A 315 20.12 -15.32 0.59
N VAL A 316 20.99 -14.98 1.54
CA VAL A 316 22.36 -15.48 1.60
C VAL A 316 22.63 -16.19 2.91
N TYR A 317 23.59 -17.12 2.91
CA TYR A 317 23.99 -17.81 4.11
C TYR A 317 24.83 -16.90 5.01
N THR A 318 24.32 -16.59 6.20
CA THR A 318 24.85 -15.55 7.10
C THR A 318 26.33 -15.80 7.50
N LYS A 319 26.74 -17.06 7.61
CA LYS A 319 28.10 -17.46 8.05
C LYS A 319 29.20 -16.86 7.17
N TYR A 320 28.97 -16.76 5.86
CA TYR A 320 29.98 -16.30 4.90
C TYR A 320 29.71 -14.87 4.41
N MET A 321 28.90 -14.13 5.13
CA MET A 321 28.52 -12.76 4.82
C MET A 321 29.28 -11.80 5.72
N GLY A 322 30.14 -10.97 5.14
CA GLY A 322 30.75 -9.82 5.80
C GLY A 322 29.76 -8.66 5.87
N ARG A 323 29.97 -7.78 6.84
CA ARG A 323 29.13 -6.62 7.09
C ARG A 323 29.96 -5.37 7.21
N GLN A 324 29.43 -4.32 6.70
CA GLN A 324 29.95 -2.98 6.83
C GLN A 324 28.82 -2.07 7.26
N THR A 325 28.77 -1.74 8.54
CA THR A 325 27.80 -0.78 9.06
C THR A 325 28.30 0.61 8.73
N TRP A 326 27.54 1.32 7.96
CA TRP A 326 27.74 2.73 7.73
C TRP A 326 26.94 3.50 8.78
N TYR A 327 27.68 4.15 9.62
CA TYR A 327 27.12 5.27 10.36
C TYR A 327 27.06 6.40 9.34
N THR A 328 25.86 6.75 8.98
CA THR A 328 25.62 7.88 8.12
C THR A 328 26.39 9.05 8.71
N GLY A 329 27.41 9.58 8.03
CA GLY A 329 28.31 10.63 8.46
C GLY A 329 27.75 11.68 9.44
N LYS A 330 28.25 12.85 9.58
CA LYS A 330 27.79 13.86 10.57
C LYS A 330 26.57 14.67 10.13
N GLY A 331 26.00 14.41 8.94
CA GLY A 331 24.81 15.10 8.43
C GLY A 331 23.53 14.63 9.10
N PRO A 332 22.52 15.48 9.26
CA PRO A 332 21.24 15.12 9.91
C PRO A 332 20.34 14.26 9.03
N ARG A 333 20.67 14.09 7.78
CA ARG A 333 19.83 13.40 6.77
C ARG A 333 20.66 12.50 5.87
N VAL A 334 20.06 11.43 5.39
CA VAL A 334 20.66 10.48 4.44
C VAL A 334 19.69 10.22 3.29
N MET A 335 20.20 10.21 2.08
CA MET A 335 19.44 10.02 0.86
C MET A 335 19.72 8.65 0.25
N PHE A 336 18.65 7.94 -0.12
CA PHE A 336 18.70 6.66 -0.81
C PHE A 336 17.90 6.70 -2.11
N ALA A 337 18.36 5.98 -3.12
CA ALA A 337 17.58 5.73 -4.33
C ALA A 337 16.29 4.97 -3.98
N ASN A 338 15.15 5.45 -4.48
CA ASN A 338 13.81 4.96 -4.13
C ASN A 338 13.04 4.40 -5.32
N THR A 339 13.63 4.40 -6.48
CA THR A 339 13.07 3.81 -7.71
C THR A 339 13.97 2.71 -8.25
N VAL A 340 13.40 1.82 -9.06
CA VAL A 340 14.13 0.70 -9.67
C VAL A 340 15.33 1.17 -10.50
N SER A 341 15.26 2.40 -11.00
CA SER A 341 16.29 3.02 -11.79
C SER A 341 16.27 4.52 -11.53
N THR A 342 16.88 4.93 -10.40
CA THR A 342 16.95 6.34 -9.99
C THR A 342 17.97 7.07 -10.86
N PRO A 343 17.57 7.99 -11.73
CA PRO A 343 18.49 8.73 -12.57
C PRO A 343 19.23 9.77 -11.74
N ILE A 344 20.55 9.82 -11.91
CA ILE A 344 21.41 10.92 -11.44
C ILE A 344 21.73 11.78 -12.66
N TYR A 345 21.37 13.04 -12.55
CA TYR A 345 21.62 14.03 -13.60
C TYR A 345 22.88 14.82 -13.27
N ARG A 346 23.53 15.31 -14.29
CA ARG A 346 24.59 16.30 -14.15
C ARG A 346 24.13 17.68 -14.63
N GLU A 347 24.88 18.70 -14.28
CA GLU A 347 24.62 20.05 -14.71
C GLU A 347 24.57 20.18 -16.24
N ASP A 348 23.59 20.93 -16.75
CA ASP A 348 23.50 21.21 -18.19
C ASP A 348 24.50 22.31 -18.56
N LEU A 349 25.73 21.91 -18.76
CA LEU A 349 26.82 22.83 -19.15
C LEU A 349 26.63 23.46 -20.54
N LEU A 350 25.67 22.96 -21.33
CA LEU A 350 25.41 23.43 -22.68
C LEU A 350 24.17 24.31 -22.78
N ASP A 351 23.51 24.59 -21.64
CA ASP A 351 22.28 25.38 -21.54
C ASP A 351 21.19 24.94 -22.54
N THR A 352 21.06 23.63 -22.69
CA THR A 352 20.09 23.01 -23.62
C THR A 352 18.67 22.95 -23.05
N GLY A 353 18.50 23.32 -21.78
CA GLY A 353 17.27 23.16 -21.01
C GLY A 353 16.95 21.70 -20.64
N LYS A 354 17.91 20.78 -20.81
CA LYS A 354 17.77 19.36 -20.49
C LYS A 354 18.98 18.90 -19.69
N MET A 355 18.77 18.51 -18.46
CA MET A 355 19.83 17.88 -17.66
C MET A 355 20.14 16.49 -18.22
N PRO A 356 21.37 16.23 -18.68
CA PRO A 356 21.77 14.91 -19.14
C PRO A 356 21.87 13.92 -17.97
N VAL A 357 21.42 12.70 -18.18
CA VAL A 357 21.56 11.63 -17.19
C VAL A 357 23.00 11.15 -17.20
N LEU A 358 23.66 11.21 -16.05
CA LEU A 358 25.01 10.70 -15.84
C LEU A 358 25.00 9.17 -15.64
N THR A 359 24.11 8.69 -14.77
CA THR A 359 24.00 7.28 -14.43
C THR A 359 22.63 6.97 -13.83
N TYR A 360 22.37 5.68 -13.63
CA TYR A 360 21.20 5.19 -12.92
C TYR A 360 21.65 4.40 -11.69
N LEU A 361 21.01 4.66 -10.57
CA LEU A 361 21.23 3.92 -9.33
C LEU A 361 20.07 3.00 -9.03
N ASN A 362 20.38 1.82 -8.59
CA ASN A 362 19.38 0.86 -8.17
C ASN A 362 18.76 1.27 -6.83
N ILE A 363 17.52 0.90 -6.65
CA ILE A 363 16.79 1.15 -5.41
C ILE A 363 17.58 0.68 -4.19
N GLY A 364 17.61 1.52 -3.15
CA GLY A 364 18.34 1.25 -1.93
C GLY A 364 19.81 1.68 -1.93
N TYR A 365 20.33 2.11 -3.06
CA TYR A 365 21.68 2.70 -3.07
C TYR A 365 21.70 3.98 -2.24
N LEU A 366 22.71 4.11 -1.39
CA LEU A 366 23.05 5.37 -0.72
C LEU A 366 23.52 6.35 -1.80
N ILE A 367 22.85 7.50 -1.87
CA ILE A 367 23.19 8.55 -2.82
C ILE A 367 24.12 9.58 -2.16
N ALA A 368 23.67 10.13 -1.04
CA ALA A 368 24.41 11.18 -0.33
C ALA A 368 24.00 11.29 1.14
N ASP A 369 24.87 11.85 1.95
CA ASP A 369 24.62 12.30 3.31
C ASP A 369 24.74 13.83 3.44
N GLN A 370 25.20 14.50 2.39
CA GLN A 370 25.24 15.95 2.27
C GLN A 370 24.58 16.33 0.94
N PHE A 371 23.56 17.15 1.00
CA PHE A 371 22.82 17.64 -0.15
C PHE A 371 22.01 18.88 0.22
N ARG A 372 21.76 19.72 -0.77
CA ARG A 372 20.86 20.89 -0.68
C ARG A 372 19.63 20.71 -1.55
N GLU A 373 18.60 21.49 -1.29
CA GLU A 373 17.38 21.46 -2.06
C GLU A 373 17.38 22.59 -3.09
N GLU A 374 16.99 22.25 -4.34
CA GLU A 374 16.88 23.23 -5.42
C GLU A 374 15.69 22.85 -6.32
N GLY A 375 14.60 23.61 -6.25
CA GLY A 375 13.36 23.30 -6.97
C GLY A 375 12.87 21.89 -6.72
N ASP A 376 12.67 21.12 -7.78
CA ASP A 376 12.23 19.70 -7.72
C ASP A 376 13.37 18.70 -7.50
N TYR A 377 14.59 19.19 -7.31
CA TYR A 377 15.77 18.37 -7.18
C TYR A 377 16.44 18.52 -5.83
N TYR A 378 17.20 17.50 -5.46
CA TYR A 378 18.30 17.59 -4.53
C TYR A 378 19.60 17.72 -5.32
N VAL A 379 20.47 18.62 -4.87
CA VAL A 379 21.79 18.81 -5.44
C VAL A 379 22.81 18.14 -4.53
N LEU A 380 23.61 17.29 -5.14
CA LEU A 380 24.67 16.53 -4.51
C LEU A 380 25.98 17.26 -4.83
N ASP A 381 26.69 17.74 -3.83
CA ASP A 381 27.97 18.38 -4.04
C ASP A 381 29.03 17.31 -4.34
N SER A 382 29.54 17.28 -5.54
CA SER A 382 30.71 16.48 -5.93
C SER A 382 31.95 17.37 -6.03
N GLU A 383 33.13 16.77 -6.02
CA GLU A 383 34.39 17.52 -6.08
C GLU A 383 34.58 18.32 -7.38
N HIS A 384 33.80 18.00 -8.43
CA HIS A 384 34.04 18.57 -9.76
C HIS A 384 32.81 19.12 -10.45
N GLU A 385 31.61 18.73 -10.05
CA GLU A 385 30.34 19.15 -10.67
C GLU A 385 29.16 18.98 -9.72
N ASN A 386 28.09 19.75 -9.96
CA ASN A 386 26.83 19.54 -9.29
C ASN A 386 26.11 18.34 -9.91
N LEU A 387 25.72 17.38 -9.11
CA LEU A 387 24.86 16.29 -9.51
C LEU A 387 23.45 16.51 -8.96
N TYR A 388 22.47 16.08 -9.69
CA TYR A 388 21.06 16.32 -9.37
C TYR A 388 20.30 15.00 -9.31
N VAL A 389 19.37 14.90 -8.39
CA VAL A 389 18.41 13.80 -8.32
C VAL A 389 17.03 14.34 -8.00
N LYS A 390 15.99 13.83 -8.65
CA LYS A 390 14.63 14.29 -8.40
C LYS A 390 14.18 13.91 -7.00
N LYS A 391 13.49 14.83 -6.33
CA LYS A 391 12.91 14.61 -5.00
C LYS A 391 11.94 13.44 -4.97
N SER A 392 11.19 13.20 -6.07
CA SER A 392 10.28 12.06 -6.23
C SER A 392 10.97 10.70 -6.22
N ASP A 393 12.24 10.65 -6.60
CA ASP A 393 12.96 9.41 -6.90
C ASP A 393 13.85 8.95 -5.75
N VAL A 394 13.80 9.66 -4.63
CA VAL A 394 14.65 9.38 -3.47
C VAL A 394 13.90 9.31 -2.16
N LEU A 395 14.46 8.59 -1.21
CA LEU A 395 14.01 8.51 0.17
C LEU A 395 15.01 9.24 1.07
N ILE A 396 14.55 10.22 1.82
CA ILE A 396 15.32 10.90 2.84
C ILE A 396 14.99 10.29 4.21
N LYS A 397 16.02 9.93 4.95
CA LYS A 397 15.90 9.57 6.37
C LYS A 397 16.56 10.65 7.22
N ASN A 398 15.82 11.15 8.20
CA ASN A 398 16.37 11.95 9.26
C ASN A 398 17.09 11.02 10.27
N ARG A 399 18.13 11.50 10.86
CA ARG A 399 18.82 10.85 11.98
C ARG A 399 18.10 11.07 13.28
#